data_f2d3c676b8533d57e06e60c5d467168e
#
_entry.id   f2d3c676b8533d57e06e60c5d467168e
#
_cell.length_a   1.000
_cell.length_b   1.000
_cell.length_c   1.000
_cell.angle_alpha   90.00
_cell.angle_beta   90.00
_cell.angle_gamma   90.00
#
_symmetry.space_group_name_H-M   'P 1'
#
loop_
_entity.id
_entity.type
_entity.pdbx_description
1 polymer ?
#
loop_
_entity_poly.entity_id
_entity_poly.type
_entity_poly.pdbx_seq_one_letter_code
_entity_poly.pdbx_strand_id
1 'polypeptide(L)'
;LTSELVIKPRSVEGRYYVGGVIGANVVELNGQEVTANGLRAQNSLGVIRGQAFVGGVIGYQRTYGAGQIGEESGKPILEPLAAAQKDGNQRLLPGLDGSHVPTAVQASADQGRLVLTAAGNTDDTFIVDSNNIPIQAGYYAGGVLGYCERGSQLIIRNCRNAGNLSLYSRVGADDGVVLGNYVKSGEVNSAAPDGAASVKLHFVGGIVGVNLENQIIDHCSNTGNMSGCVGIGGIVGLNGGYIYNCALSGNFGNAGLNYLGGIASINIRTSQETKNYKNKTYTAGTIEDCRTEQGRTVTGKDCVGGIVSWNLTDGLVKNCASAANVTAAGNCAGGIAGRNSGLIELADASSD
;
A
#
# COMPACT_ATOMS: atom_id res chain seq x y z
N LEU A 1 10.40 21.56 7.82
CA LEU A 1 9.40 21.81 8.87
C LEU A 1 9.71 20.89 10.04
N THR A 2 10.13 21.46 11.17
CA THR A 2 10.51 20.71 12.38
C THR A 2 9.36 20.59 13.40
N SER A 3 8.15 21.00 13.04
CA SER A 3 6.99 20.96 13.93
C SER A 3 6.18 19.70 13.71
N GLU A 4 5.91 18.99 14.78
CA GLU A 4 5.01 17.85 14.82
C GLU A 4 3.56 18.34 14.69
N LEU A 5 2.80 17.75 13.75
CA LEU A 5 1.36 17.97 13.61
C LEU A 5 0.59 16.75 14.10
N VAL A 6 0.03 16.85 15.29
CA VAL A 6 -0.83 15.84 15.87
C VAL A 6 -2.29 16.28 15.77
N ILE A 7 -3.08 15.54 15.00
CA ILE A 7 -4.51 15.75 14.86
C ILE A 7 -5.26 14.72 15.69
N LYS A 8 -6.26 15.16 16.46
CA LYS A 8 -7.11 14.31 17.30
C LYS A 8 -8.58 14.41 16.86
N PRO A 9 -8.95 13.96 15.67
CA PRO A 9 -10.32 14.05 15.20
C PRO A 9 -11.21 13.09 15.99
N ARG A 10 -12.46 13.46 16.26
CA ARG A 10 -13.47 12.54 16.80
C ARG A 10 -13.93 11.55 15.75
N SER A 11 -14.16 12.02 14.54
CA SER A 11 -14.36 11.19 13.35
C SER A 11 -14.00 11.98 12.11
N VAL A 12 -13.54 11.26 11.08
CA VAL A 12 -13.38 11.79 9.74
C VAL A 12 -14.16 10.86 8.82
N GLU A 13 -15.14 11.39 8.11
CA GLU A 13 -15.97 10.61 7.21
C GLU A 13 -16.10 11.30 5.86
N GLY A 14 -15.96 10.53 4.79
CA GLY A 14 -16.11 11.00 3.43
C GLY A 14 -16.31 9.84 2.48
N ARG A 15 -16.65 10.12 1.22
CA ARG A 15 -16.78 9.08 0.21
C ARG A 15 -15.41 8.70 -0.34
N TYR A 16 -14.61 9.68 -0.72
CA TYR A 16 -13.29 9.53 -1.33
C TYR A 16 -12.28 10.46 -0.72
N TYR A 17 -11.00 10.13 -0.84
CA TYR A 17 -9.87 10.93 -0.35
C TYR A 17 -9.99 11.29 1.13
N VAL A 18 -10.12 10.27 1.95
CA VAL A 18 -10.33 10.41 3.38
C VAL A 18 -9.03 10.16 4.13
N GLY A 19 -8.52 11.16 4.81
CA GLY A 19 -7.34 11.04 5.65
C GLY A 19 -7.57 11.62 7.04
N GLY A 20 -6.98 11.00 8.04
CA GLY A 20 -7.08 11.50 9.41
C GLY A 20 -6.47 12.89 9.60
N VAL A 21 -5.51 13.25 8.74
CA VAL A 21 -4.85 14.56 8.72
C VAL A 21 -5.12 15.28 7.39
N ILE A 22 -4.90 14.60 6.26
CA ILE A 22 -5.00 15.19 4.92
C ILE A 22 -5.82 14.26 4.03
N GLY A 23 -6.91 14.76 3.42
CA GLY A 23 -7.71 13.98 2.48
C GLY A 23 -6.95 13.71 1.17
N ALA A 24 -6.45 14.75 0.51
CA ALA A 24 -5.63 14.65 -0.68
C ALA A 24 -4.44 15.61 -0.59
N ASN A 25 -3.25 15.11 -0.86
CA ASN A 25 -2.00 15.87 -0.85
C ASN A 25 -1.34 15.80 -2.23
N VAL A 26 -1.15 16.98 -2.84
CA VAL A 26 -0.55 17.10 -4.16
C VAL A 26 0.63 18.05 -4.06
N VAL A 27 1.84 17.57 -4.35
CA VAL A 27 3.09 18.28 -4.08
C VAL A 27 3.93 18.39 -5.34
N GLU A 28 4.29 19.64 -5.70
CA GLU A 28 5.30 19.91 -6.69
C GLU A 28 6.70 19.78 -6.09
N LEU A 29 7.54 19.00 -6.76
CA LEU A 29 8.93 18.76 -6.37
C LEU A 29 9.86 19.43 -7.38
N ASN A 30 10.66 20.37 -6.92
CA ASN A 30 11.60 21.14 -7.75
C ASN A 30 13.01 20.52 -7.70
N GLY A 31 13.14 19.22 -8.01
CA GLY A 31 14.41 18.52 -8.00
C GLY A 31 14.98 18.26 -6.59
N GLN A 32 14.26 18.59 -5.52
CA GLN A 32 14.74 18.46 -4.14
C GLN A 32 13.99 17.38 -3.37
N GLU A 33 14.62 16.83 -2.35
CA GLU A 33 13.95 16.02 -1.36
C GLU A 33 13.19 16.93 -0.37
N VAL A 34 11.88 16.70 -0.27
CA VAL A 34 11.02 17.39 0.70
C VAL A 34 10.62 16.40 1.77
N THR A 35 10.95 16.69 3.02
CA THR A 35 10.60 15.83 4.15
C THR A 35 9.43 16.41 4.92
N ALA A 36 8.34 15.63 5.05
CA ALA A 36 7.23 15.89 5.94
C ALA A 36 7.35 15.02 7.19
N ASN A 37 7.78 15.63 8.29
CA ASN A 37 7.96 14.95 9.58
C ASN A 37 6.70 15.07 10.45
N GLY A 38 6.41 14.03 11.23
CA GLY A 38 5.52 14.12 12.37
C GLY A 38 4.05 14.28 12.07
N LEU A 39 3.58 13.88 10.89
CA LEU A 39 2.14 13.82 10.64
C LEU A 39 1.53 12.63 11.39
N ARG A 40 0.63 12.91 12.33
CA ARG A 40 0.01 11.88 13.16
C ARG A 40 -1.49 12.08 13.30
N ALA A 41 -2.24 10.98 13.20
CA ALA A 41 -3.66 10.91 13.54
C ALA A 41 -3.83 10.04 14.79
N GLN A 42 -4.22 10.65 15.91
CA GLN A 42 -4.27 10.00 17.21
C GLN A 42 -5.58 10.33 17.93
N ASN A 43 -6.44 9.35 18.11
CA ASN A 43 -7.60 9.45 18.99
C ASN A 43 -8.23 8.08 19.23
N SER A 44 -8.26 7.61 20.46
CA SER A 44 -8.86 6.32 20.81
C SER A 44 -10.40 6.27 20.68
N LEU A 45 -11.06 7.41 20.57
CA LEU A 45 -12.52 7.51 20.47
C LEU A 45 -13.01 7.84 19.06
N GLY A 46 -12.09 8.06 18.12
CA GLY A 46 -12.39 8.45 16.74
C GLY A 46 -12.49 7.26 15.80
N VAL A 47 -12.94 7.55 14.58
CA VAL A 47 -12.95 6.61 13.47
C VAL A 47 -12.75 7.36 12.15
N ILE A 48 -12.00 6.78 11.23
CA ILE A 48 -11.84 7.28 9.86
C ILE A 48 -12.63 6.36 8.95
N ARG A 49 -13.56 6.92 8.16
CA ARG A 49 -14.45 6.15 7.28
C ARG A 49 -14.45 6.67 5.86
N GLY A 50 -14.35 5.77 4.90
CA GLY A 50 -14.46 6.14 3.50
C GLY A 50 -14.67 4.96 2.56
N GLN A 51 -15.19 5.25 1.37
CA GLN A 51 -15.39 4.23 0.35
C GLN A 51 -14.06 3.91 -0.35
N ALA A 52 -13.25 4.91 -0.70
CA ALA A 52 -11.96 4.68 -1.33
C ALA A 52 -10.92 5.76 -1.00
N PHE A 53 -9.65 5.43 -1.20
CA PHE A 53 -8.50 6.27 -0.91
C PHE A 53 -8.51 6.74 0.55
N VAL A 54 -8.50 5.76 1.45
CA VAL A 54 -8.66 6.01 2.89
C VAL A 54 -7.35 5.76 3.61
N GLY A 55 -6.80 6.79 4.21
CA GLY A 55 -5.56 6.71 4.99
C GLY A 55 -5.73 7.15 6.43
N GLY A 56 -5.02 6.49 7.33
CA GLY A 56 -4.97 6.94 8.72
C GLY A 56 -4.42 8.36 8.86
N VAL A 57 -3.48 8.72 7.98
CA VAL A 57 -2.88 10.06 7.93
C VAL A 57 -3.28 10.77 6.64
N ILE A 58 -2.99 10.19 5.47
CA ILE A 58 -3.24 10.77 4.16
C ILE A 58 -4.11 9.83 3.33
N GLY A 59 -5.22 10.31 2.78
CA GLY A 59 -6.09 9.52 1.90
C GLY A 59 -5.44 9.25 0.55
N TYR A 60 -4.95 10.29 -0.10
CA TYR A 60 -4.37 10.26 -1.44
C TYR A 60 -3.11 11.15 -1.52
N GLN A 61 -2.10 10.66 -2.20
CA GLN A 61 -0.84 11.37 -2.42
C GLN A 61 -0.48 11.40 -3.91
N ARG A 62 -0.08 12.57 -4.40
CA ARG A 62 0.55 12.76 -5.70
C ARG A 62 1.77 13.66 -5.56
N THR A 63 2.87 13.30 -6.24
CA THR A 63 4.02 14.19 -6.45
C THR A 63 4.27 14.36 -7.94
N TYR A 64 4.73 15.53 -8.35
CA TYR A 64 5.06 15.83 -9.73
C TYR A 64 6.26 16.80 -9.80
N GLY A 65 6.93 16.87 -10.93
CA GLY A 65 8.05 17.79 -11.17
C GLY A 65 7.60 19.18 -11.51
N ALA A 66 8.53 20.15 -11.43
CA ALA A 66 8.28 21.53 -11.78
C ALA A 66 7.74 21.69 -13.21
N GLY A 67 6.70 22.47 -13.37
CA GLY A 67 6.08 22.78 -14.67
C GLY A 67 5.17 21.69 -15.24
N GLN A 68 5.05 20.52 -14.63
CA GLN A 68 4.22 19.42 -15.14
C GLN A 68 2.71 19.63 -14.96
N ILE A 69 2.27 20.49 -14.06
CA ILE A 69 0.84 20.85 -13.93
C ILE A 69 0.27 21.50 -15.20
N GLY A 70 1.11 22.23 -15.95
CA GLY A 70 0.64 22.99 -17.11
C GLY A 70 0.24 22.13 -18.32
N GLU A 71 0.70 20.92 -18.45
CA GLU A 71 0.41 20.05 -19.60
C GLU A 71 -0.90 19.27 -19.46
N GLU A 72 -1.38 19.03 -18.25
CA GLU A 72 -2.74 18.55 -17.96
C GLU A 72 -3.72 19.71 -17.71
N SER A 73 -3.40 20.90 -18.21
CA SER A 73 -4.14 22.12 -17.96
C SER A 73 -5.60 22.03 -18.40
N GLY A 74 -6.49 22.12 -17.45
CA GLY A 74 -7.93 22.23 -17.64
C GLY A 74 -8.76 21.13 -16.97
N LYS A 75 -8.16 20.09 -16.42
CA LYS A 75 -8.89 19.10 -15.63
C LYS A 75 -8.51 19.20 -14.16
N PRO A 76 -9.46 19.45 -13.26
CA PRO A 76 -9.19 19.37 -11.82
C PRO A 76 -8.60 18.00 -11.51
N ILE A 77 -7.59 17.97 -10.64
CA ILE A 77 -6.90 16.74 -10.17
C ILE A 77 -7.88 15.68 -9.66
N LEU A 78 -9.08 16.08 -9.28
CA LEU A 78 -10.17 15.25 -8.77
C LEU A 78 -11.25 14.92 -9.81
N GLU A 79 -11.13 15.40 -11.07
CA GLU A 79 -12.14 15.16 -12.12
C GLU A 79 -12.37 13.69 -12.51
N PRO A 80 -11.38 12.79 -12.55
CA PRO A 80 -11.64 11.40 -12.84
C PRO A 80 -12.70 10.78 -11.92
N LEU A 81 -12.77 11.23 -10.66
CA LEU A 81 -13.80 10.82 -9.70
C LEU A 81 -15.18 11.41 -10.03
N ALA A 82 -15.23 12.66 -10.48
CA ALA A 82 -16.48 13.32 -10.86
C ALA A 82 -17.07 12.74 -12.15
N ALA A 83 -16.25 12.36 -13.13
CA ALA A 83 -16.68 11.75 -14.38
C ALA A 83 -17.26 10.36 -14.17
N ALA A 84 -16.66 9.52 -13.34
CA ALA A 84 -17.17 8.20 -12.98
C ALA A 84 -18.53 8.24 -12.26
N GLN A 85 -18.90 9.38 -11.69
CA GLN A 85 -20.20 9.56 -11.02
C GLN A 85 -21.35 9.81 -12.00
N LYS A 86 -21.09 10.19 -13.27
CA LYS A 86 -22.13 10.60 -14.22
C LYS A 86 -22.94 9.45 -14.81
N ASP A 87 -22.46 8.22 -14.77
CA ASP A 87 -23.09 7.09 -15.44
C ASP A 87 -24.13 6.33 -14.61
N GLY A 88 -24.67 6.93 -13.56
CA GLY A 88 -25.79 6.36 -12.78
C GLY A 88 -25.46 5.03 -12.04
N ASN A 89 -24.38 4.39 -12.36
CA ASN A 89 -23.89 3.19 -11.69
C ASN A 89 -22.96 3.58 -10.53
N GLN A 90 -23.52 3.75 -9.36
CA GLN A 90 -22.83 4.20 -8.14
C GLN A 90 -21.68 3.28 -7.67
N ARG A 91 -21.30 2.27 -8.43
CA ARG A 91 -20.35 1.23 -8.05
C ARG A 91 -18.98 1.33 -8.72
N LEU A 92 -18.81 2.16 -9.74
CA LEU A 92 -17.53 2.28 -10.43
C LEU A 92 -16.71 3.40 -9.81
N LEU A 93 -15.62 3.02 -9.17
CA LEU A 93 -14.59 3.93 -8.70
C LEU A 93 -13.63 4.24 -9.85
N PRO A 94 -13.05 5.44 -9.92
CA PRO A 94 -12.01 5.76 -10.89
C PRO A 94 -10.87 4.75 -10.81
N GLY A 95 -10.40 4.29 -11.94
CA GLY A 95 -9.40 3.24 -12.03
C GLY A 95 -9.93 1.81 -11.86
N LEU A 96 -11.24 1.62 -11.63
CA LEU A 96 -11.85 0.29 -11.58
C LEU A 96 -12.23 -0.26 -12.93
N ASP A 97 -12.54 0.59 -13.89
CA ASP A 97 -12.95 0.22 -15.26
C ASP A 97 -11.76 0.06 -16.24
N GLY A 98 -10.53 0.23 -15.76
CA GLY A 98 -9.32 0.19 -16.59
C GLY A 98 -9.12 1.42 -17.49
N SER A 99 -10.08 2.34 -17.56
CA SER A 99 -10.01 3.52 -18.44
C SER A 99 -9.18 4.67 -17.82
N HIS A 100 -8.89 4.61 -16.54
CA HIS A 100 -8.20 5.64 -15.78
C HIS A 100 -7.05 5.07 -14.92
N VAL A 101 -6.25 4.18 -15.49
CA VAL A 101 -4.87 4.10 -15.03
C VAL A 101 -4.23 5.40 -15.52
N PRO A 102 -3.90 6.37 -14.66
CA PRO A 102 -3.28 7.59 -15.11
C PRO A 102 -2.11 7.22 -16.01
N THR A 103 -2.04 7.83 -17.19
CA THR A 103 -0.88 7.69 -18.08
C THR A 103 0.31 7.99 -17.20
N ALA A 104 1.25 7.07 -17.10
CA ALA A 104 2.40 7.24 -16.23
C ALA A 104 3.02 8.59 -16.57
N VAL A 105 2.94 9.53 -15.64
CA VAL A 105 3.76 10.74 -15.72
C VAL A 105 5.18 10.17 -15.72
N GLN A 106 5.92 10.36 -16.79
CA GLN A 106 7.31 9.90 -16.84
C GLN A 106 8.03 10.60 -15.71
N ALA A 107 8.35 9.84 -14.66
CA ALA A 107 9.17 10.34 -13.58
C ALA A 107 10.54 10.66 -14.19
N SER A 108 10.82 11.94 -14.39
CA SER A 108 12.19 12.33 -14.68
C SER A 108 13.04 12.07 -13.44
N ALA A 109 14.28 11.62 -13.63
CA ALA A 109 15.22 11.38 -12.53
C ALA A 109 15.43 12.63 -11.64
N ASP A 110 15.09 13.81 -12.15
CA ASP A 110 15.32 15.12 -11.54
C ASP A 110 14.11 15.70 -10.80
N GLN A 111 13.01 14.95 -10.65
CA GLN A 111 11.79 15.48 -10.02
C GLN A 111 11.91 15.78 -8.52
N GLY A 112 12.94 15.24 -7.86
CA GLY A 112 13.00 15.25 -6.41
C GLY A 112 12.11 14.17 -5.78
N ARG A 113 11.93 14.25 -4.46
CA ARG A 113 11.28 13.17 -3.69
C ARG A 113 10.54 13.71 -2.48
N LEU A 114 9.34 13.19 -2.22
CA LEU A 114 8.66 13.39 -0.95
C LEU A 114 8.99 12.26 0.02
N VAL A 115 9.40 12.62 1.22
CA VAL A 115 9.64 11.68 2.33
C VAL A 115 8.63 11.93 3.43
N LEU A 116 7.78 10.94 3.70
CA LEU A 116 6.90 10.94 4.85
C LEU A 116 7.57 10.12 5.96
N THR A 117 7.91 10.76 7.06
CA THR A 117 8.54 10.09 8.19
C THR A 117 7.85 10.44 9.50
N ALA A 118 7.79 9.50 10.41
CA ALA A 118 7.30 9.78 11.75
C ALA A 118 8.24 10.74 12.47
N ALA A 119 7.68 11.65 13.27
CA ALA A 119 8.43 12.71 13.89
C ALA A 119 9.51 12.19 14.83
N GLY A 120 10.63 12.87 14.80
CA GLY A 120 11.49 13.02 15.97
C GLY A 120 12.64 12.06 16.06
N ASN A 121 12.97 11.22 15.07
CA ASN A 121 14.21 10.47 15.19
C ASN A 121 14.93 10.22 13.85
N THR A 122 16.17 10.65 13.79
CA THR A 122 17.12 10.27 12.75
C THR A 122 17.73 8.90 13.00
N ASP A 123 17.43 8.29 14.16
CA ASP A 123 17.87 6.95 14.53
C ASP A 123 16.86 5.92 14.01
N ASP A 124 17.33 5.02 13.16
CA ASP A 124 16.51 3.96 12.51
C ASP A 124 15.86 2.97 13.49
N THR A 125 16.11 3.12 14.78
CA THR A 125 15.64 2.20 15.83
C THR A 125 14.31 2.61 16.47
N PHE A 126 13.84 3.86 16.30
CA PHE A 126 12.66 4.36 16.97
C PHE A 126 11.49 4.63 16.00
N ILE A 127 10.45 3.83 16.09
CA ILE A 127 9.22 3.97 15.31
C ILE A 127 8.15 4.62 16.20
N VAL A 128 7.56 5.72 15.73
CA VAL A 128 6.49 6.43 16.42
C VAL A 128 5.15 6.15 15.74
N ASP A 129 4.09 5.94 16.51
CA ASP A 129 2.75 5.70 15.98
C ASP A 129 2.30 6.88 15.11
N SER A 130 2.13 6.64 13.81
CA SER A 130 1.63 7.62 12.85
C SER A 130 0.10 7.65 12.82
N ASN A 131 -0.53 6.51 13.12
CA ASN A 131 -1.98 6.39 13.27
C ASN A 131 -2.34 5.39 14.36
N ASN A 132 -3.27 5.75 15.23
CA ASN A 132 -3.90 4.82 16.17
C ASN A 132 -5.44 4.87 16.12
N ILE A 133 -6.01 5.54 15.11
CA ILE A 133 -7.45 5.66 14.93
C ILE A 133 -7.95 4.47 14.11
N PRO A 134 -9.04 3.80 14.52
CA PRO A 134 -9.68 2.77 13.70
C PRO A 134 -10.10 3.28 12.34
N ILE A 135 -9.85 2.48 11.29
CA ILE A 135 -10.19 2.80 9.90
C ILE A 135 -11.24 1.82 9.40
N GLN A 136 -12.29 2.36 8.78
CA GLN A 136 -13.29 1.60 8.04
C GLN A 136 -13.24 2.02 6.58
N ALA A 137 -12.74 1.15 5.72
CA ALA A 137 -12.47 1.48 4.33
C ALA A 137 -13.03 0.44 3.36
N GLY A 138 -13.40 0.90 2.17
CA GLY A 138 -13.79 0.02 1.06
C GLY A 138 -12.58 -0.38 0.24
N TYR A 139 -11.93 0.57 -0.42
CA TYR A 139 -10.85 0.30 -1.37
C TYR A 139 -9.67 1.22 -1.14
N TYR A 140 -8.47 0.75 -1.52
CA TYR A 140 -7.25 1.54 -1.43
C TYR A 140 -7.06 2.14 -0.04
N ALA A 141 -6.94 1.28 0.94
CA ALA A 141 -6.83 1.71 2.32
C ALA A 141 -5.47 1.39 2.92
N GLY A 142 -4.97 2.32 3.72
CA GLY A 142 -3.75 2.13 4.49
C GLY A 142 -3.78 2.80 5.85
N GLY A 143 -3.07 2.22 6.81
CA GLY A 143 -2.95 2.80 8.14
C GLY A 143 -2.29 4.17 8.16
N VAL A 144 -1.47 4.46 7.16
CA VAL A 144 -0.83 5.77 6.96
C VAL A 144 -1.34 6.42 5.68
N LEU A 145 -1.24 5.74 4.55
CA LEU A 145 -1.59 6.28 3.24
C LEU A 145 -2.55 5.34 2.50
N GLY A 146 -3.69 5.85 2.03
CA GLY A 146 -4.64 5.09 1.23
C GLY A 146 -4.07 4.71 -0.13
N TYR A 147 -3.66 5.69 -0.91
CA TYR A 147 -3.17 5.49 -2.26
C TYR A 147 -2.13 6.55 -2.64
N CYS A 148 -1.06 6.11 -3.28
CA CYS A 148 -0.11 7.00 -3.94
C CYS A 148 -0.19 6.83 -5.45
N GLU A 149 -0.33 7.94 -6.17
CA GLU A 149 -0.47 7.90 -7.62
C GLU A 149 0.78 7.37 -8.30
N ARG A 150 0.56 6.63 -9.38
CA ARG A 150 1.62 6.07 -10.22
C ARG A 150 2.53 7.19 -10.74
N GLY A 151 3.84 6.96 -10.74
CA GLY A 151 4.84 7.97 -11.13
C GLY A 151 5.27 8.91 -10.01
N SER A 152 4.56 8.94 -8.89
CA SER A 152 4.97 9.73 -7.73
C SER A 152 6.27 9.20 -7.11
N GLN A 153 7.17 10.11 -6.75
CA GLN A 153 8.40 9.82 -6.03
C GLN A 153 8.14 9.93 -4.52
N LEU A 154 8.00 8.81 -3.84
CA LEU A 154 7.61 8.78 -2.43
C LEU A 154 8.45 7.79 -1.62
N ILE A 155 8.88 8.21 -0.45
CA ILE A 155 9.36 7.31 0.61
C ILE A 155 8.48 7.47 1.84
N ILE A 156 7.99 6.36 2.38
CA ILE A 156 7.36 6.29 3.70
C ILE A 156 8.31 5.56 4.63
N ARG A 157 8.79 6.24 5.67
CA ARG A 157 9.82 5.71 6.56
C ARG A 157 9.44 5.84 8.03
N ASN A 158 9.83 4.84 8.83
CA ASN A 158 9.67 4.83 10.28
C ASN A 158 8.23 5.10 10.75
N CYS A 159 7.24 4.72 9.94
CA CYS A 159 5.83 4.91 10.25
C CYS A 159 5.24 3.67 10.91
N ARG A 160 4.33 3.90 11.84
CA ARG A 160 3.64 2.82 12.54
C ARG A 160 2.13 3.05 12.52
N ASN A 161 1.40 2.02 12.13
CA ASN A 161 -0.05 1.97 12.33
C ASN A 161 -0.38 1.11 13.55
N ALA A 162 -1.14 1.66 14.48
CA ALA A 162 -1.73 0.95 15.61
C ALA A 162 -3.27 0.92 15.53
N GLY A 163 -3.87 1.64 14.57
CA GLY A 163 -5.31 1.64 14.33
C GLY A 163 -5.77 0.36 13.63
N ASN A 164 -6.89 -0.20 14.06
CA ASN A 164 -7.49 -1.34 13.39
C ASN A 164 -8.10 -0.94 12.05
N LEU A 165 -7.98 -1.81 11.04
CA LEU A 165 -8.61 -1.63 9.73
C LEU A 165 -9.72 -2.67 9.53
N SER A 166 -10.87 -2.22 9.05
CA SER A 166 -12.02 -3.08 8.74
C SER A 166 -12.74 -2.63 7.48
N LEU A 167 -13.51 -3.54 6.88
CA LEU A 167 -14.33 -3.22 5.72
C LEU A 167 -15.40 -2.18 6.08
N TYR A 168 -15.57 -1.18 5.23
CA TYR A 168 -16.63 -0.21 5.35
C TYR A 168 -17.98 -0.83 4.97
N SER A 169 -18.96 -0.70 5.82
CA SER A 169 -20.26 -1.40 5.72
C SER A 169 -21.07 -1.08 4.45
N ARG A 170 -20.71 -0.03 3.71
CA ARG A 170 -21.35 0.34 2.44
C ARG A 170 -20.69 -0.30 1.20
N VAL A 171 -19.67 -1.13 1.42
CA VAL A 171 -18.95 -1.85 0.35
C VAL A 171 -19.17 -3.33 0.56
N GLY A 172 -19.58 -4.04 -0.48
CA GLY A 172 -19.77 -5.48 -0.42
C GLY A 172 -18.44 -6.23 -0.34
N ALA A 173 -18.43 -7.37 0.33
CA ALA A 173 -17.24 -8.23 0.40
C ALA A 173 -16.83 -8.77 -0.99
N ASP A 174 -17.77 -8.91 -1.91
CA ASP A 174 -17.54 -9.37 -3.29
C ASP A 174 -17.24 -8.22 -4.26
N ASP A 175 -17.35 -6.98 -3.81
CA ASP A 175 -16.91 -5.82 -4.57
C ASP A 175 -15.38 -5.76 -4.54
N GLY A 176 -14.74 -5.14 -5.52
CA GLY A 176 -13.28 -5.01 -5.52
C GLY A 176 -12.73 -4.41 -6.79
N VAL A 177 -11.50 -3.97 -6.70
CA VAL A 177 -10.70 -3.51 -7.84
C VAL A 177 -10.13 -4.72 -8.56
N VAL A 178 -10.26 -4.74 -9.88
CA VAL A 178 -9.72 -5.82 -10.70
C VAL A 178 -8.19 -5.75 -10.73
N LEU A 179 -7.52 -6.83 -10.31
CA LEU A 179 -6.06 -6.91 -10.31
C LEU A 179 -5.45 -6.69 -11.71
N GLY A 180 -6.16 -7.11 -12.77
CA GLY A 180 -5.75 -6.92 -14.16
C GLY A 180 -5.47 -5.45 -14.54
N ASN A 181 -6.02 -4.47 -13.82
CA ASN A 181 -5.73 -3.05 -14.03
C ASN A 181 -4.26 -2.68 -13.73
N TYR A 182 -3.57 -3.50 -12.93
CA TYR A 182 -2.16 -3.32 -12.57
C TYR A 182 -1.23 -4.26 -13.33
N VAL A 183 -1.78 -5.34 -13.91
CA VAL A 183 -1.05 -6.34 -14.71
C VAL A 183 -1.27 -6.00 -16.20
N LYS A 184 -0.63 -4.97 -16.71
CA LYS A 184 -0.73 -4.63 -18.14
C LYS A 184 -0.03 -5.68 -18.99
N SER A 185 -0.74 -6.23 -19.98
CA SER A 185 -0.15 -7.01 -21.05
C SER A 185 0.84 -6.12 -21.84
N GLY A 186 2.13 -6.42 -21.77
CA GLY A 186 3.18 -5.79 -22.57
C GLY A 186 4.28 -5.06 -21.80
N GLU A 187 4.05 -4.60 -20.58
CA GLU A 187 5.09 -3.98 -19.72
C GLU A 187 5.70 -4.99 -18.73
N VAL A 188 4.95 -6.01 -18.38
CA VAL A 188 5.44 -7.18 -17.65
C VAL A 188 5.30 -8.36 -18.59
N ASN A 189 6.40 -9.05 -18.83
CA ASN A 189 6.51 -10.11 -19.83
C ASN A 189 5.79 -11.39 -19.37
N SER A 190 4.49 -11.30 -19.10
CA SER A 190 3.71 -12.47 -18.76
C SER A 190 2.24 -12.27 -19.04
N ALA A 191 1.67 -13.21 -19.72
CA ALA A 191 0.27 -13.54 -19.53
C ALA A 191 0.03 -13.59 -18.00
N ALA A 192 -0.91 -12.76 -17.50
CA ALA A 192 -1.26 -12.82 -16.10
C ALA A 192 -1.44 -14.29 -15.70
N PRO A 193 -0.77 -14.78 -14.65
CA PRO A 193 -0.88 -16.18 -14.26
C PRO A 193 -2.36 -16.52 -14.18
N ASP A 194 -2.71 -17.74 -14.58
CA ASP A 194 -4.10 -18.19 -14.74
C ASP A 194 -5.06 -17.62 -13.70
N GLY A 195 -5.98 -16.77 -14.14
CA GLY A 195 -7.00 -16.16 -13.31
C GLY A 195 -6.63 -14.84 -12.60
N ALA A 196 -5.37 -14.37 -12.61
CA ALA A 196 -4.99 -13.14 -11.92
C ALA A 196 -5.71 -11.89 -12.47
N ALA A 197 -5.92 -11.83 -13.78
CA ALA A 197 -6.54 -10.69 -14.44
C ALA A 197 -7.98 -10.40 -13.98
N SER A 198 -8.71 -11.41 -13.51
CA SER A 198 -10.12 -11.29 -13.08
C SER A 198 -10.31 -11.18 -11.57
N VAL A 199 -9.23 -11.31 -10.78
CA VAL A 199 -9.30 -11.23 -9.32
C VAL A 199 -9.67 -9.84 -8.88
N LYS A 200 -10.66 -9.73 -8.00
CA LYS A 200 -11.09 -8.47 -7.38
C LYS A 200 -10.58 -8.39 -5.95
N LEU A 201 -9.97 -7.26 -5.59
CA LEU A 201 -9.32 -7.02 -4.30
C LEU A 201 -9.69 -5.63 -3.76
N HIS A 202 -9.66 -5.48 -2.46
CA HIS A 202 -9.86 -4.17 -1.83
C HIS A 202 -8.54 -3.36 -1.74
N PHE A 203 -7.38 -4.00 -1.86
CA PHE A 203 -6.05 -3.41 -1.69
C PHE A 203 -5.89 -2.65 -0.38
N VAL A 204 -5.92 -3.41 0.70
CA VAL A 204 -5.80 -2.89 2.07
C VAL A 204 -4.44 -3.26 2.64
N GLY A 205 -3.70 -2.26 3.09
CA GLY A 205 -2.41 -2.44 3.75
C GLY A 205 -2.37 -1.82 5.15
N GLY A 206 -1.62 -2.43 6.04
CA GLY A 206 -1.44 -1.87 7.38
C GLY A 206 -0.78 -0.49 7.37
N ILE A 207 0.01 -0.19 6.34
CA ILE A 207 0.66 1.11 6.11
C ILE A 207 0.12 1.77 4.85
N VAL A 208 0.14 1.08 3.70
CA VAL A 208 -0.25 1.66 2.40
C VAL A 208 -1.18 0.71 1.65
N GLY A 209 -2.22 1.23 1.04
CA GLY A 209 -3.10 0.43 0.18
C GLY A 209 -2.38 -0.07 -1.06
N VAL A 210 -1.74 0.81 -1.82
CA VAL A 210 -1.01 0.49 -3.06
C VAL A 210 0.33 1.23 -3.09
N ASN A 211 1.40 0.49 -3.33
CA ASN A 211 2.78 0.95 -3.48
C ASN A 211 3.28 0.60 -4.89
N LEU A 212 3.71 1.57 -5.68
CA LEU A 212 4.09 1.39 -7.08
C LEU A 212 5.58 1.72 -7.35
N GLU A 213 6.02 1.66 -8.60
CA GLU A 213 7.42 1.57 -9.04
C GLU A 213 8.42 2.59 -8.48
N ASN A 214 7.97 3.79 -8.13
CA ASN A 214 8.84 4.87 -7.62
C ASN A 214 8.62 5.13 -6.13
N GLN A 215 7.96 4.19 -5.45
CA GLN A 215 7.56 4.35 -4.08
C GLN A 215 8.29 3.33 -3.21
N ILE A 216 8.74 3.78 -2.05
CA ILE A 216 9.53 2.98 -1.10
C ILE A 216 8.85 3.02 0.26
N ILE A 217 8.71 1.86 0.87
CA ILE A 217 8.26 1.73 2.25
C ILE A 217 9.39 1.10 3.05
N ASP A 218 9.89 1.84 4.02
CA ASP A 218 11.12 1.53 4.74
C ASP A 218 10.92 1.61 6.26
N HIS A 219 11.36 0.60 7.01
CA HIS A 219 11.28 0.55 8.48
C HIS A 219 9.88 0.87 9.04
N CYS A 220 8.83 0.40 8.37
CA CYS A 220 7.47 0.60 8.83
C CYS A 220 6.90 -0.63 9.54
N SER A 221 5.96 -0.43 10.45
CA SER A 221 5.32 -1.54 11.15
C SER A 221 3.82 -1.35 11.33
N ASN A 222 3.10 -2.45 11.32
CA ASN A 222 1.67 -2.47 11.64
C ASN A 222 1.41 -3.35 12.87
N THR A 223 0.82 -2.74 13.89
CA THR A 223 0.36 -3.44 15.11
C THR A 223 -1.17 -3.49 15.21
N GLY A 224 -1.87 -2.74 14.35
CA GLY A 224 -3.33 -2.78 14.24
C GLY A 224 -3.83 -4.10 13.65
N ASN A 225 -4.98 -4.54 14.10
CA ASN A 225 -5.65 -5.71 13.54
C ASN A 225 -6.41 -5.34 12.26
N MET A 226 -6.50 -6.29 11.32
CA MET A 226 -7.20 -6.06 10.05
C MET A 226 -8.21 -7.16 9.77
N SER A 227 -9.40 -6.79 9.28
CA SER A 227 -10.50 -7.72 9.06
C SER A 227 -11.47 -7.27 7.96
N GLY A 228 -12.22 -8.21 7.42
CA GLY A 228 -13.38 -7.94 6.54
C GLY A 228 -13.06 -7.66 5.08
N CYS A 229 -11.81 -7.44 4.70
CA CYS A 229 -11.41 -7.12 3.34
C CYS A 229 -10.79 -8.32 2.62
N VAL A 230 -10.94 -8.38 1.30
CA VAL A 230 -10.24 -9.30 0.41
C VAL A 230 -8.98 -8.59 -0.14
N GLY A 231 -7.83 -9.26 -0.13
CA GLY A 231 -6.58 -8.64 -0.57
C GLY A 231 -5.97 -7.75 0.51
N ILE A 232 -5.65 -8.35 1.67
CA ILE A 232 -5.01 -7.66 2.80
C ILE A 232 -3.52 -8.01 2.84
N GLY A 233 -2.69 -6.97 2.93
CA GLY A 233 -1.29 -7.11 3.33
C GLY A 233 -1.01 -6.44 4.66
N GLY A 234 -0.20 -7.06 5.50
CA GLY A 234 0.14 -6.52 6.81
C GLY A 234 0.78 -5.13 6.74
N ILE A 235 1.48 -4.84 5.66
CA ILE A 235 2.09 -3.54 5.35
C ILE A 235 1.44 -2.93 4.11
N VAL A 236 1.30 -3.69 3.01
CA VAL A 236 0.84 -3.17 1.72
C VAL A 236 -0.21 -4.08 1.08
N GLY A 237 -1.30 -3.52 0.58
CA GLY A 237 -2.29 -4.28 -0.19
C GLY A 237 -1.74 -4.79 -1.52
N LEU A 238 -1.21 -3.91 -2.36
CA LEU A 238 -0.52 -4.25 -3.61
C LEU A 238 0.87 -3.62 -3.61
N ASN A 239 1.91 -4.43 -3.76
CA ASN A 239 3.27 -3.94 -3.94
C ASN A 239 3.72 -4.06 -5.40
N GLY A 240 3.99 -2.94 -6.03
CA GLY A 240 4.68 -2.79 -7.31
C GLY A 240 5.92 -1.89 -7.17
N GLY A 241 6.27 -1.48 -5.93
CA GLY A 241 7.45 -0.69 -5.59
C GLY A 241 8.48 -1.48 -4.79
N TYR A 242 9.06 -0.85 -3.79
CA TYR A 242 10.05 -1.46 -2.89
C TYR A 242 9.57 -1.40 -1.43
N ILE A 243 9.59 -2.55 -0.76
CA ILE A 243 9.35 -2.67 0.67
C ILE A 243 10.62 -3.19 1.32
N TYR A 244 11.15 -2.46 2.30
CA TYR A 244 12.40 -2.77 2.96
C TYR A 244 12.28 -2.71 4.48
N ASN A 245 12.78 -3.74 5.18
CA ASN A 245 12.89 -3.82 6.63
C ASN A 245 11.58 -3.48 7.39
N CYS A 246 10.45 -3.98 6.89
CA CYS A 246 9.14 -3.75 7.50
C CYS A 246 8.67 -4.95 8.32
N ALA A 247 7.80 -4.70 9.31
CA ALA A 247 7.34 -5.73 10.22
C ALA A 247 5.83 -5.75 10.44
N LEU A 248 5.21 -6.93 10.41
CA LEU A 248 3.88 -7.16 10.92
C LEU A 248 3.95 -7.60 12.39
N SER A 249 3.32 -6.84 13.27
CA SER A 249 3.16 -7.13 14.69
C SER A 249 1.68 -7.23 15.11
N GLY A 250 0.75 -7.04 14.19
CA GLY A 250 -0.69 -7.22 14.37
C GLY A 250 -1.18 -8.61 13.95
N ASN A 251 -2.42 -8.90 14.24
CA ASN A 251 -3.10 -10.09 13.75
C ASN A 251 -4.11 -9.71 12.69
N PHE A 252 -4.32 -10.55 11.68
CA PHE A 252 -5.36 -10.27 10.73
C PHE A 252 -5.90 -11.52 10.05
N GLY A 253 -7.07 -11.33 9.48
CA GLY A 253 -7.74 -12.30 8.68
C GLY A 253 -9.05 -12.80 9.28
N ASN A 254 -9.66 -13.62 8.48
CA ASN A 254 -10.87 -14.34 8.77
C ASN A 254 -10.90 -15.54 7.82
N ALA A 255 -11.32 -16.70 8.30
CA ALA A 255 -11.35 -17.95 7.52
C ALA A 255 -12.19 -17.89 6.22
N GLY A 256 -12.98 -16.85 6.01
CA GLY A 256 -13.75 -16.61 4.78
C GLY A 256 -13.07 -15.70 3.76
N LEU A 257 -11.91 -15.10 4.06
CA LEU A 257 -11.26 -14.09 3.22
C LEU A 257 -10.10 -14.67 2.41
N ASN A 258 -9.92 -14.18 1.19
CA ASN A 258 -8.88 -14.61 0.26
C ASN A 258 -7.77 -13.58 0.14
N TYR A 259 -6.60 -14.02 -0.28
CA TYR A 259 -5.42 -13.20 -0.62
C TYR A 259 -4.88 -12.40 0.56
N LEU A 260 -4.45 -13.11 1.59
CA LEU A 260 -3.89 -12.54 2.81
C LEU A 260 -2.39 -12.80 2.91
N GLY A 261 -1.61 -11.72 3.01
CA GLY A 261 -0.14 -11.81 3.14
C GLY A 261 0.40 -11.00 4.30
N GLY A 262 1.31 -11.56 5.08
CA GLY A 262 1.84 -10.92 6.29
C GLY A 262 2.49 -9.57 6.03
N ILE A 263 3.10 -9.36 4.88
CA ILE A 263 3.67 -8.08 4.44
C ILE A 263 2.85 -7.52 3.28
N ALA A 264 2.67 -8.26 2.20
CA ALA A 264 1.90 -7.78 1.06
C ALA A 264 0.83 -8.81 0.66
N SER A 265 -0.36 -8.33 0.24
CA SER A 265 -1.32 -9.24 -0.39
C SER A 265 -0.80 -9.70 -1.75
N ILE A 266 -0.54 -8.77 -2.63
CA ILE A 266 -0.01 -9.03 -3.97
C ILE A 266 1.37 -8.37 -4.11
N ASN A 267 2.33 -9.10 -4.67
CA ASN A 267 3.61 -8.56 -5.08
C ASN A 267 3.77 -8.73 -6.60
N ILE A 268 4.03 -7.63 -7.30
CA ILE A 268 4.08 -7.60 -8.76
C ILE A 268 5.19 -6.67 -9.23
N ARG A 269 5.93 -7.06 -10.24
CA ARG A 269 6.89 -6.17 -10.91
C ARG A 269 6.15 -5.23 -11.86
N THR A 270 6.20 -3.94 -11.60
CA THR A 270 5.54 -2.90 -12.40
C THR A 270 6.48 -2.14 -13.32
N SER A 271 7.80 -2.29 -13.16
CA SER A 271 8.84 -1.68 -13.98
C SER A 271 10.08 -2.58 -14.08
N GLN A 272 10.76 -2.55 -15.22
CA GLN A 272 12.04 -3.25 -15.42
C GLN A 272 13.25 -2.44 -14.95
N GLU A 273 13.04 -1.16 -14.61
CA GLU A 273 14.12 -0.30 -14.16
C GLU A 273 14.68 -0.72 -12.80
N THR A 274 15.98 -0.69 -12.69
CA THR A 274 16.70 -0.81 -11.41
C THR A 274 16.88 0.57 -10.80
N LYS A 275 16.69 0.64 -9.50
CA LYS A 275 16.82 1.89 -8.71
C LYS A 275 17.72 1.65 -7.51
N ASN A 276 18.27 2.72 -6.97
CA ASN A 276 19.13 2.66 -5.79
C ASN A 276 18.46 3.32 -4.57
N TYR A 277 18.58 2.65 -3.44
CA TYR A 277 18.14 3.16 -2.16
C TYR A 277 19.04 2.62 -1.03
N LYS A 278 19.60 3.48 -0.16
CA LYS A 278 20.47 3.10 0.97
C LYS A 278 21.58 2.11 0.56
N ASN A 279 22.32 2.41 -0.52
CA ASN A 279 23.39 1.54 -1.08
C ASN A 279 22.93 0.16 -1.58
N LYS A 280 21.61 -0.07 -1.69
CA LYS A 280 21.04 -1.27 -2.30
C LYS A 280 20.46 -0.95 -3.66
N THR A 281 20.62 -1.86 -4.59
CA THR A 281 19.96 -1.82 -5.91
C THR A 281 18.72 -2.70 -5.84
N TYR A 282 17.58 -2.17 -6.23
CA TYR A 282 16.31 -2.90 -6.28
C TYR A 282 15.57 -2.71 -7.60
N THR A 283 14.66 -3.61 -7.87
CA THR A 283 13.65 -3.49 -8.93
C THR A 283 12.27 -3.28 -8.32
N ALA A 284 11.34 -2.72 -9.10
CA ALA A 284 9.94 -2.65 -8.71
C ALA A 284 9.38 -4.06 -8.40
N GLY A 285 8.46 -4.15 -7.45
CA GLY A 285 7.94 -5.44 -6.97
C GLY A 285 8.90 -6.23 -6.09
N THR A 286 9.77 -5.54 -5.33
CA THR A 286 10.67 -6.18 -4.38
C THR A 286 10.18 -6.01 -2.94
N ILE A 287 10.21 -7.11 -2.18
CA ILE A 287 10.02 -7.16 -0.72
C ILE A 287 11.31 -7.73 -0.13
N GLU A 288 12.04 -6.95 0.66
CA GLU A 288 13.35 -7.33 1.19
C GLU A 288 13.47 -7.08 2.69
N ASP A 289 14.15 -7.97 3.41
CA ASP A 289 14.46 -7.87 4.84
C ASP A 289 13.21 -7.69 5.73
N CYS A 290 12.05 -8.17 5.29
CA CYS A 290 10.78 -8.01 5.99
C CYS A 290 10.42 -9.22 6.83
N ARG A 291 9.65 -8.99 7.89
CA ARG A 291 9.27 -10.09 8.78
C ARG A 291 7.84 -10.00 9.32
N THR A 292 7.29 -11.16 9.64
CA THR A 292 6.11 -11.27 10.52
C THR A 292 6.55 -11.84 11.85
N GLU A 293 6.11 -11.21 12.94
CA GLU A 293 6.58 -11.53 14.28
C GLU A 293 5.95 -12.81 14.84
N GLN A 294 6.64 -13.43 15.78
CA GLN A 294 6.19 -14.61 16.50
C GLN A 294 4.89 -14.34 17.28
N GLY A 295 4.02 -15.34 17.36
CA GLY A 295 2.74 -15.26 18.05
C GLY A 295 1.66 -14.46 17.29
N ARG A 296 1.93 -14.06 16.06
CA ARG A 296 0.95 -13.41 15.18
C ARG A 296 0.20 -14.45 14.35
N THR A 297 -0.96 -14.08 13.85
CA THR A 297 -1.80 -14.94 13.02
C THR A 297 -2.11 -14.28 11.70
N VAL A 298 -2.00 -15.06 10.62
CA VAL A 298 -2.48 -14.71 9.28
C VAL A 298 -3.45 -15.80 8.87
N THR A 299 -4.76 -15.53 8.97
CA THR A 299 -5.80 -16.55 8.78
C THR A 299 -6.72 -16.15 7.64
N GLY A 300 -6.90 -17.03 6.66
CA GLY A 300 -7.75 -16.78 5.49
C GLY A 300 -8.40 -18.04 4.95
N LYS A 301 -9.08 -17.90 3.80
CA LYS A 301 -9.67 -19.02 3.08
C LYS A 301 -8.69 -19.57 2.06
N ASP A 302 -8.35 -18.79 1.05
CA ASP A 302 -7.45 -19.22 -0.03
C ASP A 302 -6.30 -18.23 -0.21
N CYS A 303 -5.14 -18.73 -0.63
CA CYS A 303 -3.92 -17.96 -0.88
C CYS A 303 -3.50 -17.13 0.34
N VAL A 304 -3.02 -17.84 1.38
CA VAL A 304 -2.56 -17.21 2.63
C VAL A 304 -1.05 -17.41 2.77
N GLY A 305 -0.32 -16.31 2.88
CA GLY A 305 1.14 -16.34 3.01
C GLY A 305 1.65 -15.58 4.23
N GLY A 306 2.70 -16.07 4.85
CA GLY A 306 3.31 -15.42 6.00
C GLY A 306 3.99 -14.09 5.64
N ILE A 307 4.47 -13.95 4.42
CA ILE A 307 5.02 -12.70 3.87
C ILE A 307 4.11 -12.17 2.76
N VAL A 308 3.83 -12.95 1.73
CA VAL A 308 3.03 -12.53 0.59
C VAL A 308 1.94 -13.54 0.28
N SER A 309 0.72 -13.07 0.01
CA SER A 309 -0.34 -13.98 -0.43
C SER A 309 -0.03 -14.53 -1.82
N TRP A 310 0.22 -13.65 -2.78
CA TRP A 310 0.55 -14.05 -4.13
C TRP A 310 1.71 -13.21 -4.69
N ASN A 311 2.84 -13.88 -4.88
CA ASN A 311 4.00 -13.32 -5.58
C ASN A 311 3.84 -13.62 -7.07
N LEU A 312 3.49 -12.60 -7.85
CA LEU A 312 3.29 -12.72 -9.29
C LEU A 312 4.62 -12.85 -10.02
N THR A 313 4.55 -13.15 -11.32
CA THR A 313 5.74 -13.28 -12.17
C THR A 313 6.63 -12.03 -12.07
N ASP A 314 7.94 -12.26 -11.98
CA ASP A 314 8.97 -11.26 -11.77
C ASP A 314 8.92 -10.48 -10.44
N GLY A 315 7.95 -10.74 -9.57
CA GLY A 315 7.98 -10.25 -8.19
C GLY A 315 9.10 -10.94 -7.40
N LEU A 316 9.84 -10.16 -6.60
CA LEU A 316 10.97 -10.64 -5.79
C LEU A 316 10.63 -10.55 -4.30
N VAL A 317 10.79 -11.67 -3.60
CA VAL A 317 10.80 -11.72 -2.13
C VAL A 317 12.18 -12.18 -1.69
N LYS A 318 12.90 -11.33 -0.98
CA LYS A 318 14.30 -11.57 -0.63
C LYS A 318 14.55 -11.41 0.86
N ASN A 319 15.29 -12.34 1.45
CA ASN A 319 15.72 -12.29 2.85
C ASN A 319 14.57 -11.99 3.83
N CYS A 320 13.38 -12.54 3.61
CA CYS A 320 12.22 -12.34 4.46
C CYS A 320 11.98 -13.53 5.38
N ALA A 321 11.46 -13.27 6.57
CA ALA A 321 11.15 -14.29 7.56
C ALA A 321 9.71 -14.20 8.07
N SER A 322 9.05 -15.33 8.23
CA SER A 322 7.74 -15.43 8.87
C SER A 322 7.81 -16.32 10.10
N ALA A 323 7.47 -15.75 11.26
CA ALA A 323 7.25 -16.47 12.50
C ALA A 323 5.76 -16.48 12.93
N ALA A 324 4.86 -16.04 12.04
CA ALA A 324 3.43 -16.05 12.30
C ALA A 324 2.82 -17.45 12.08
N ASN A 325 1.70 -17.71 12.76
CA ASN A 325 0.84 -18.85 12.46
C ASN A 325 0.03 -18.53 11.19
N VAL A 326 0.30 -19.27 10.11
CA VAL A 326 -0.38 -19.09 8.82
C VAL A 326 -1.43 -20.21 8.68
N THR A 327 -2.68 -19.83 8.44
CA THR A 327 -3.79 -20.79 8.30
C THR A 327 -4.66 -20.43 7.09
N ALA A 328 -4.85 -21.39 6.19
CA ALA A 328 -5.85 -21.34 5.13
C ALA A 328 -6.93 -22.39 5.36
N ALA A 329 -8.19 -21.99 5.37
CA ALA A 329 -9.32 -22.92 5.49
C ALA A 329 -9.59 -23.68 4.19
N GLY A 330 -9.16 -23.17 3.05
CA GLY A 330 -9.26 -23.75 1.71
C GLY A 330 -7.88 -24.13 1.17
N ASN A 331 -7.44 -23.44 0.10
CA ASN A 331 -6.23 -23.80 -0.65
C ASN A 331 -5.08 -22.81 -0.43
N CYS A 332 -3.85 -23.28 -0.65
CA CYS A 332 -2.64 -22.47 -0.73
C CYS A 332 -2.29 -21.70 0.56
N ALA A 333 -1.75 -22.41 1.55
CA ALA A 333 -1.06 -21.81 2.69
C ALA A 333 0.45 -21.98 2.55
N GLY A 334 1.22 -20.94 2.86
CA GLY A 334 2.67 -21.00 2.85
C GLY A 334 3.31 -20.08 3.89
N GLY A 335 4.40 -20.54 4.51
CA GLY A 335 5.14 -19.74 5.50
C GLY A 335 5.67 -18.42 4.92
N ILE A 336 6.07 -18.39 3.65
CA ILE A 336 6.49 -17.20 2.93
C ILE A 336 5.39 -16.75 1.95
N ALA A 337 5.01 -17.58 0.99
CA ALA A 337 4.03 -17.24 -0.04
C ALA A 337 2.88 -18.25 -0.07
N GLY A 338 1.63 -17.78 -0.13
CA GLY A 338 0.48 -18.63 -0.39
C GLY A 338 0.52 -19.19 -1.81
N ARG A 339 0.78 -18.34 -2.79
CA ARG A 339 1.04 -18.70 -4.19
C ARG A 339 2.27 -17.96 -4.70
N ASN A 340 3.18 -18.68 -5.37
CA ASN A 340 4.38 -18.10 -5.93
C ASN A 340 4.50 -18.39 -7.43
N SER A 341 4.63 -17.34 -8.22
CA SER A 341 4.96 -17.36 -9.64
C SER A 341 6.22 -16.54 -9.94
N GLY A 342 6.73 -15.82 -8.93
CA GLY A 342 7.93 -15.01 -8.99
C GLY A 342 9.14 -15.68 -8.34
N LEU A 343 10.06 -14.88 -7.83
CA LEU A 343 11.31 -15.32 -7.22
C LEU A 343 11.28 -15.16 -5.70
N ILE A 344 11.74 -16.16 -4.98
CA ILE A 344 11.99 -16.11 -3.53
C ILE A 344 13.46 -16.45 -3.30
N GLU A 345 14.21 -15.51 -2.73
CA GLU A 345 15.65 -15.63 -2.44
C GLU A 345 15.90 -15.58 -0.94
N LEU A 346 16.80 -16.43 -0.47
CA LEU A 346 17.35 -16.33 0.87
C LEU A 346 18.55 -15.39 0.87
N ALA A 347 18.91 -14.83 2.04
CA ALA A 347 20.19 -14.15 2.18
C ALA A 347 21.32 -15.13 1.89
N ASP A 348 22.31 -14.69 1.13
CA ASP A 348 23.55 -15.45 1.03
C ASP A 348 24.18 -15.58 2.42
N ALA A 349 24.30 -16.80 2.90
CA ALA A 349 24.94 -17.11 4.16
C ALA A 349 26.45 -16.78 4.19
N SER A 350 26.96 -16.13 3.16
CA SER A 350 28.38 -15.88 2.91
C SER A 350 28.83 -14.43 3.15
N SER A 351 28.02 -13.58 3.79
CA SER A 351 28.36 -12.16 4.05
C SER A 351 28.47 -11.81 5.55
N ASP A 352 29.05 -12.72 6.36
CA ASP A 352 29.56 -12.39 7.69
C ASP A 352 31.10 -12.32 7.67
#